data_30edd8a49fcffd29e5e2a4c352969119
#
_entry.id   30edd8a49fcffd29e5e2a4c352969119
#
_cell.length_a   1.000
_cell.length_b   1.000
_cell.length_c   1.000
_cell.angle_alpha   90.00
_cell.angle_beta   90.00
_cell.angle_gamma   90.00
#
_symmetry.space_group_name_H-M   'P 1'
#
loop_
_entity.id
_entity.type
_entity.pdbx_description
1 polymer ?
#
loop_
_entity_poly.entity_id
_entity_poly.type
_entity_poly.pdbx_seq_one_letter_code
_entity_poly.pdbx_strand_id
1 'polypeptide(L)'
;MAMVRQFDEETVLDQALNVFWQKGWQATSMADLAEATQVQRGSLYHAFGGKEQLFLLAFDRYERRFLSEAQAALDAPSASLALERFFDVAITNMTSGSPPRGCLTTKTAIESEELSPLIQARLRALLDALEARITEALSRDAVRAGLKLPPAPAAQVIVAFTRGLAVIERVYHEPAQLHALAENFVSLLLGPAAPGA
;
A
#
# COMPACT_ATOMS: atom_id res chain seq x y z
N MET A 1 -5.93 -33.62 -21.29
CA MET A 1 -4.91 -32.71 -21.84
C MET A 1 -5.00 -31.40 -21.10
N ALA A 2 -3.99 -31.04 -20.31
CA ALA A 2 -3.92 -29.73 -19.69
C ALA A 2 -3.73 -28.70 -20.80
N MET A 3 -4.68 -27.79 -20.96
CA MET A 3 -4.60 -26.68 -21.92
C MET A 3 -3.43 -25.80 -21.47
N VAL A 4 -2.38 -25.74 -22.29
CA VAL A 4 -1.24 -24.84 -22.03
C VAL A 4 -1.81 -23.43 -21.98
N ARG A 5 -1.70 -22.75 -20.84
CA ARG A 5 -2.08 -21.34 -20.70
C ARG A 5 -1.25 -20.53 -21.70
N GLN A 6 -1.92 -19.78 -22.57
CA GLN A 6 -1.29 -19.02 -23.65
C GLN A 6 -0.66 -17.69 -23.21
N PHE A 7 -0.63 -17.41 -21.89
CA PHE A 7 -0.11 -16.15 -21.34
C PHE A 7 0.56 -16.39 -19.98
N ASP A 8 1.49 -15.51 -19.65
CA ASP A 8 2.15 -15.46 -18.36
C ASP A 8 1.22 -14.81 -17.32
N GLU A 9 0.84 -15.58 -16.29
CA GLU A 9 -0.08 -15.11 -15.24
C GLU A 9 0.47 -13.96 -14.44
N GLU A 10 1.76 -13.95 -14.17
CA GLU A 10 2.39 -12.87 -13.38
C GLU A 10 2.32 -11.55 -14.13
N THR A 11 2.64 -11.56 -15.41
CA THR A 11 2.51 -10.39 -16.29
C THR A 11 1.06 -9.90 -16.34
N VAL A 12 0.10 -10.80 -16.48
CA VAL A 12 -1.33 -10.44 -16.51
C VAL A 12 -1.77 -9.81 -15.19
N LEU A 13 -1.34 -10.35 -14.05
CA LEU A 13 -1.68 -9.80 -12.73
C LEU A 13 -1.06 -8.40 -12.52
N ASP A 14 0.16 -8.17 -12.97
CA ASP A 14 0.81 -6.85 -12.90
C ASP A 14 0.12 -5.81 -13.81
N GLN A 15 -0.28 -6.22 -15.01
CA GLN A 15 -1.05 -5.36 -15.92
C GLN A 15 -2.45 -5.07 -15.37
N ALA A 16 -3.14 -6.08 -14.84
CA ALA A 16 -4.43 -5.90 -14.19
C ALA A 16 -4.35 -4.98 -12.97
N LEU A 17 -3.29 -5.14 -12.13
CA LEU A 17 -3.02 -4.26 -11.00
C LEU A 17 -2.90 -2.80 -11.44
N ASN A 18 -2.19 -2.53 -12.53
CA ASN A 18 -2.05 -1.18 -13.07
C ASN A 18 -3.40 -0.59 -13.51
N VAL A 19 -4.28 -1.39 -14.13
CA VAL A 19 -5.63 -0.94 -14.50
C VAL A 19 -6.45 -0.59 -13.26
N PHE A 20 -6.46 -1.47 -12.26
CA PHE A 20 -7.16 -1.20 -10.99
C PHE A 20 -6.61 0.03 -10.28
N TRP A 21 -5.32 0.25 -10.34
CA TRP A 21 -4.69 1.42 -9.73
C TRP A 21 -5.09 2.72 -10.42
N GLN A 22 -5.10 2.73 -11.76
CA GLN A 22 -5.48 3.90 -12.54
C GLN A 22 -6.98 4.20 -12.45
N LYS A 23 -7.82 3.20 -12.77
CA LYS A 23 -9.27 3.37 -12.87
C LYS A 23 -10.02 3.20 -11.54
N GLY A 24 -9.44 2.47 -10.57
CA GLY A 24 -10.11 2.02 -9.35
C GLY A 24 -10.89 0.72 -9.55
N TRP A 25 -11.35 0.16 -8.44
CA TRP A 25 -12.14 -1.07 -8.42
C TRP A 25 -13.47 -0.91 -9.16
N GLN A 26 -14.21 0.14 -8.83
CA GLN A 26 -15.57 0.36 -9.33
C GLN A 26 -15.59 0.55 -10.86
N ALA A 27 -14.77 1.45 -11.38
CA ALA A 27 -14.74 1.83 -12.78
C ALA A 27 -14.03 0.84 -13.71
N THR A 28 -13.32 -0.15 -13.17
CA THR A 28 -12.65 -1.18 -13.97
C THR A 28 -13.64 -2.23 -14.44
N SER A 29 -13.65 -2.51 -15.74
CA SER A 29 -14.43 -3.59 -16.35
C SER A 29 -13.53 -4.75 -16.81
N MET A 30 -14.13 -5.93 -17.06
CA MET A 30 -13.41 -7.05 -17.68
C MET A 30 -12.98 -6.76 -19.12
N ALA A 31 -13.57 -5.79 -19.79
CA ALA A 31 -13.13 -5.33 -21.11
C ALA A 31 -11.81 -4.53 -21.00
N ASP A 32 -11.74 -3.60 -20.04
CA ASP A 32 -10.50 -2.86 -19.75
C ASP A 32 -9.34 -3.78 -19.39
N LEU A 33 -9.62 -4.80 -18.59
CA LEU A 33 -8.62 -5.80 -18.20
C LEU A 33 -8.14 -6.63 -19.39
N ALA A 34 -9.07 -7.05 -20.27
CA ALA A 34 -8.73 -7.80 -21.47
C ALA A 34 -7.89 -6.96 -22.45
N GLU A 35 -8.24 -5.68 -22.61
CA GLU A 35 -7.49 -4.75 -23.45
C GLU A 35 -6.06 -4.52 -22.89
N ALA A 36 -5.94 -4.22 -21.62
CA ALA A 36 -4.64 -3.94 -21.00
C ALA A 36 -3.71 -5.14 -20.95
N THR A 37 -4.27 -6.34 -20.74
CA THR A 37 -3.48 -7.58 -20.64
C THR A 37 -3.27 -8.24 -22.01
N GLN A 38 -3.90 -7.77 -23.08
CA GLN A 38 -3.91 -8.39 -24.40
C GLN A 38 -4.38 -9.87 -24.37
N VAL A 39 -5.19 -10.21 -23.36
CA VAL A 39 -5.77 -11.55 -23.18
C VAL A 39 -7.26 -11.50 -23.47
N GLN A 40 -7.76 -12.45 -24.24
CA GLN A 40 -9.19 -12.54 -24.53
C GLN A 40 -10.02 -12.62 -23.24
N ARG A 41 -11.13 -11.87 -23.17
CA ARG A 41 -12.01 -11.80 -22.02
C ARG A 41 -12.46 -13.18 -21.51
N GLY A 42 -12.78 -14.10 -22.43
CA GLY A 42 -13.13 -15.48 -22.09
C GLY A 42 -12.00 -16.24 -21.40
N SER A 43 -10.75 -16.03 -21.84
CA SER A 43 -9.57 -16.63 -21.23
C SER A 43 -9.31 -16.07 -19.83
N LEU A 44 -9.53 -14.76 -19.61
CA LEU A 44 -9.45 -14.16 -18.27
C LEU A 44 -10.49 -14.73 -17.32
N TYR A 45 -11.75 -14.88 -17.76
CA TYR A 45 -12.78 -15.52 -16.94
C TYR A 45 -12.45 -16.98 -16.61
N HIS A 46 -11.92 -17.71 -17.58
CA HIS A 46 -11.54 -19.11 -17.37
C HIS A 46 -10.34 -19.25 -16.41
N ALA A 47 -9.36 -18.36 -16.49
CA ALA A 47 -8.16 -18.42 -15.68
C ALA A 47 -8.37 -17.89 -14.26
N PHE A 48 -9.13 -16.80 -14.11
CA PHE A 48 -9.22 -16.02 -12.87
C PHE A 48 -10.63 -15.96 -12.26
N GLY A 49 -11.65 -16.46 -12.92
CA GLY A 49 -13.01 -16.51 -12.40
C GLY A 49 -13.81 -15.20 -12.47
N GLY A 50 -13.21 -14.06 -12.80
CA GLY A 50 -13.89 -12.79 -12.93
C GLY A 50 -13.15 -11.61 -12.31
N LYS A 51 -13.77 -10.41 -12.34
CA LYS A 51 -13.15 -9.16 -11.91
C LYS A 51 -12.69 -9.21 -10.45
N GLU A 52 -13.53 -9.71 -9.56
CA GLU A 52 -13.22 -9.76 -8.12
C GLU A 52 -12.03 -10.67 -7.83
N GLN A 53 -12.02 -11.87 -8.37
CA GLN A 53 -10.91 -12.80 -8.14
C GLN A 53 -9.61 -12.28 -8.77
N LEU A 54 -9.68 -11.70 -9.96
CA LEU A 54 -8.52 -11.07 -10.60
C LEU A 54 -8.00 -9.88 -9.78
N PHE A 55 -8.90 -9.07 -9.22
CA PHE A 55 -8.51 -7.99 -8.31
C PHE A 55 -7.81 -8.53 -7.07
N LEU A 56 -8.38 -9.53 -6.40
CA LEU A 56 -7.80 -10.11 -5.18
C LEU A 56 -6.41 -10.68 -5.44
N LEU A 57 -6.21 -11.41 -6.53
CA LEU A 57 -4.90 -11.95 -6.91
C LEU A 57 -3.88 -10.84 -7.24
N ALA A 58 -4.29 -9.82 -7.97
CA ALA A 58 -3.44 -8.66 -8.28
C ALA A 58 -3.11 -7.85 -7.00
N PHE A 59 -4.10 -7.69 -6.11
CA PHE A 59 -3.93 -7.02 -4.82
C PHE A 59 -2.98 -7.78 -3.89
N ASP A 60 -3.01 -9.12 -3.90
CA ASP A 60 -2.08 -9.96 -3.14
C ASP A 60 -0.62 -9.72 -3.53
N ARG A 61 -0.36 -9.50 -4.82
CA ARG A 61 1.00 -9.17 -5.30
C ARG A 61 1.43 -7.78 -4.81
N TYR A 62 0.54 -6.80 -4.93
CA TYR A 62 0.76 -5.45 -4.40
C TYR A 62 1.08 -5.48 -2.92
N GLU A 63 0.24 -6.16 -2.12
CA GLU A 63 0.39 -6.28 -0.67
C GLU A 63 1.74 -6.89 -0.30
N ARG A 64 2.09 -8.04 -0.87
CA ARG A 64 3.38 -8.71 -0.58
C ARG A 64 4.56 -7.81 -0.85
N ARG A 65 4.57 -7.11 -2.00
CA ARG A 65 5.63 -6.18 -2.35
C ARG A 65 5.69 -5.01 -1.37
N PHE A 66 4.57 -4.35 -1.14
CA PHE A 66 4.49 -3.19 -0.25
C PHE A 66 4.89 -3.52 1.19
N LEU A 67 4.39 -4.64 1.74
CA LEU A 67 4.75 -5.07 3.09
C LEU A 67 6.22 -5.49 3.20
N SER A 68 6.83 -6.05 2.16
CA SER A 68 8.25 -6.37 2.12
C SER A 68 9.12 -5.10 2.10
N GLU A 69 8.76 -4.12 1.27
CA GLU A 69 9.44 -2.82 1.19
C GLU A 69 9.31 -2.05 2.51
N ALA A 70 8.12 -2.02 3.11
CA ALA A 70 7.88 -1.41 4.41
C ALA A 70 8.69 -2.07 5.52
N GLN A 71 8.78 -3.41 5.54
CA GLN A 71 9.58 -4.14 6.51
C GLN A 71 11.07 -3.80 6.39
N ALA A 72 11.60 -3.77 5.17
CA ALA A 72 12.99 -3.41 4.91
C ALA A 72 13.30 -1.95 5.34
N ALA A 73 12.37 -1.04 5.10
CA ALA A 73 12.49 0.36 5.51
C ALA A 73 12.50 0.53 7.04
N LEU A 74 11.65 -0.22 7.72
CA LEU A 74 11.52 -0.22 9.19
C LEU A 74 12.72 -0.91 9.88
N ASP A 75 13.55 -1.66 9.16
CA ASP A 75 14.76 -2.25 9.70
C ASP A 75 15.91 -1.21 9.76
N ALA A 76 15.85 -0.36 10.77
CA ALA A 76 16.78 0.73 11.01
C ALA A 76 17.19 0.80 12.50
N PRO A 77 18.36 1.41 12.81
CA PRO A 77 18.90 1.46 14.17
C PRO A 77 18.18 2.45 15.10
N SER A 78 17.36 3.36 14.57
CA SER A 78 16.63 4.37 15.37
C SER A 78 15.19 4.56 14.87
N ALA A 79 14.33 5.09 15.73
CA ALA A 79 12.95 5.41 15.39
C ALA A 79 12.86 6.45 14.28
N SER A 80 13.67 7.50 14.32
CA SER A 80 13.71 8.54 13.29
C SER A 80 13.95 7.91 11.92
N LEU A 81 15.07 7.19 11.79
CA LEU A 81 15.47 6.61 10.52
C LEU A 81 14.48 5.53 10.02
N ALA A 82 13.92 4.73 10.94
CA ALA A 82 12.89 3.74 10.59
C ALA A 82 11.64 4.40 10.00
N LEU A 83 11.16 5.46 10.65
CA LEU A 83 9.96 6.17 10.22
C LEU A 83 10.20 7.00 8.96
N GLU A 84 11.33 7.68 8.85
CA GLU A 84 11.73 8.42 7.64
C GLU A 84 11.74 7.49 6.41
N ARG A 85 12.45 6.37 6.49
CA ARG A 85 12.50 5.38 5.41
C ARG A 85 11.12 4.78 5.09
N PHE A 86 10.33 4.51 6.12
CA PHE A 86 8.97 3.99 5.93
C PHE A 86 8.09 4.99 5.17
N PHE A 87 8.13 6.27 5.54
CA PHE A 87 7.36 7.29 4.83
C PHE A 87 7.89 7.52 3.41
N ASP A 88 9.20 7.44 3.17
CA ASP A 88 9.76 7.48 1.82
C ASP A 88 9.21 6.36 0.93
N VAL A 89 9.15 5.12 1.44
CA VAL A 89 8.53 4.00 0.73
C VAL A 89 7.05 4.26 0.46
N ALA A 90 6.29 4.71 1.47
CA ALA A 90 4.87 4.97 1.33
C ALA A 90 4.59 6.09 0.31
N ILE A 91 5.35 7.20 0.36
CA ILE A 91 5.22 8.34 -0.55
C ILE A 91 5.64 7.94 -1.97
N THR A 92 6.78 7.27 -2.13
CA THR A 92 7.24 6.78 -3.45
C THR A 92 6.20 5.86 -4.08
N ASN A 93 5.60 4.96 -3.29
CA ASN A 93 4.57 4.05 -3.79
C ASN A 93 3.34 4.80 -4.32
N MET A 94 2.88 5.86 -3.63
CA MET A 94 1.69 6.60 -4.04
C MET A 94 1.96 7.66 -5.13
N THR A 95 3.19 8.18 -5.23
CA THR A 95 3.57 9.20 -6.22
C THR A 95 4.15 8.62 -7.50
N SER A 96 4.45 7.32 -7.54
CA SER A 96 5.00 6.65 -8.73
C SER A 96 4.01 6.62 -9.88
N GLY A 97 4.56 6.63 -11.12
CA GLY A 97 3.78 6.62 -12.35
C GLY A 97 3.53 8.02 -12.92
N SER A 98 2.99 8.06 -14.15
CA SER A 98 2.59 9.30 -14.83
C SER A 98 1.25 9.06 -15.51
N PRO A 99 0.13 9.58 -14.96
CA PRO A 99 0.02 10.35 -13.70
C PRO A 99 0.33 9.51 -12.45
N PRO A 100 0.53 10.15 -11.27
CA PRO A 100 0.73 9.48 -9.99
C PRO A 100 -0.40 8.49 -9.68
N ARG A 101 -0.03 7.31 -9.15
CA ARG A 101 -0.99 6.21 -8.96
C ARG A 101 -1.90 6.39 -7.74
N GLY A 102 -1.44 7.14 -6.74
CA GLY A 102 -2.08 7.22 -5.45
C GLY A 102 -1.96 5.92 -4.63
N CYS A 103 -2.67 5.84 -3.54
CA CYS A 103 -2.72 4.64 -2.70
C CYS A 103 -3.90 3.73 -3.11
N LEU A 104 -3.60 2.54 -3.63
CA LEU A 104 -4.63 1.58 -4.06
C LEU A 104 -5.59 1.22 -2.93
N THR A 105 -5.07 0.98 -1.73
CA THR A 105 -5.89 0.62 -0.55
C THR A 105 -6.89 1.71 -0.20
N THR A 106 -6.41 2.97 -0.11
CA THR A 106 -7.27 4.12 0.19
C THR A 106 -8.29 4.34 -0.93
N LYS A 107 -7.84 4.29 -2.18
CA LYS A 107 -8.72 4.42 -3.36
C LYS A 107 -9.83 3.38 -3.34
N THR A 108 -9.49 2.10 -3.18
CA THR A 108 -10.50 1.03 -3.15
C THR A 108 -11.47 1.19 -1.98
N ALA A 109 -10.98 1.61 -0.80
CA ALA A 109 -11.82 1.77 0.39
C ALA A 109 -12.88 2.88 0.26
N ILE A 110 -12.57 3.97 -0.47
CA ILE A 110 -13.45 5.16 -0.58
C ILE A 110 -14.30 5.20 -1.85
N GLU A 111 -13.98 4.39 -2.87
CA GLU A 111 -14.69 4.42 -4.17
C GLU A 111 -16.01 3.65 -4.16
N SER A 112 -16.26 2.82 -3.20
CA SER A 112 -17.44 1.96 -3.20
C SER A 112 -18.22 2.10 -1.90
N GLU A 113 -19.51 2.44 -2.01
CA GLU A 113 -20.44 2.41 -0.89
C GLU A 113 -20.65 0.97 -0.40
N GLU A 114 -20.52 -0.02 -1.32
CA GLU A 114 -20.65 -1.45 -1.03
C GLU A 114 -19.47 -2.23 -1.62
N LEU A 115 -18.40 -2.37 -0.83
CA LEU A 115 -17.35 -3.34 -1.14
C LEU A 115 -17.85 -4.77 -0.84
N SER A 116 -17.46 -5.73 -1.69
CA SER A 116 -17.71 -7.13 -1.35
C SER A 116 -17.02 -7.50 -0.03
N PRO A 117 -17.59 -8.42 0.75
CA PRO A 117 -16.98 -8.87 2.01
C PRO A 117 -15.55 -9.37 1.84
N LEU A 118 -15.22 -9.98 0.69
CA LEU A 118 -13.87 -10.49 0.38
C LEU A 118 -12.88 -9.34 0.20
N ILE A 119 -13.24 -8.30 -0.55
CA ILE A 119 -12.39 -7.11 -0.73
C ILE A 119 -12.21 -6.38 0.59
N GLN A 120 -13.28 -6.18 1.37
CA GLN A 120 -13.19 -5.57 2.71
C GLN A 120 -12.25 -6.33 3.63
N ALA A 121 -12.39 -7.67 3.68
CA ALA A 121 -11.52 -8.51 4.49
C ALA A 121 -10.05 -8.37 4.05
N ARG A 122 -9.79 -8.27 2.75
CA ARG A 122 -8.44 -8.13 2.22
C ARG A 122 -7.81 -6.78 2.53
N LEU A 123 -8.57 -5.68 2.40
CA LEU A 123 -8.12 -4.36 2.81
C LEU A 123 -7.78 -4.30 4.30
N ARG A 124 -8.65 -4.88 5.13
CA ARG A 124 -8.43 -4.99 6.58
C ARG A 124 -7.15 -5.76 6.88
N ALA A 125 -6.98 -6.94 6.29
CA ALA A 125 -5.80 -7.77 6.49
C ALA A 125 -4.49 -7.03 6.16
N LEU A 126 -4.45 -6.24 5.08
CA LEU A 126 -3.29 -5.41 4.76
C LEU A 126 -3.03 -4.35 5.85
N LEU A 127 -4.07 -3.65 6.31
CA LEU A 127 -3.90 -2.61 7.34
C LEU A 127 -3.42 -3.21 8.65
N ASP A 128 -4.01 -4.34 9.07
CA ASP A 128 -3.63 -5.06 10.28
C ASP A 128 -2.18 -5.58 10.19
N ALA A 129 -1.79 -6.13 9.03
CA ALA A 129 -0.43 -6.60 8.80
C ALA A 129 0.60 -5.45 8.80
N LEU A 130 0.24 -4.29 8.25
CA LEU A 130 1.10 -3.11 8.27
C LEU A 130 1.27 -2.57 9.70
N GLU A 131 0.17 -2.46 10.46
CA GLU A 131 0.18 -2.05 11.87
C GLU A 131 1.05 -2.99 12.71
N ALA A 132 0.91 -4.30 12.51
CA ALA A 132 1.72 -5.30 13.22
C ALA A 132 3.21 -5.12 12.94
N ARG A 133 3.63 -4.93 11.68
CA ARG A 133 5.04 -4.73 11.31
C ARG A 133 5.61 -3.44 11.91
N ILE A 134 4.85 -2.35 11.86
CA ILE A 134 5.27 -1.09 12.48
C ILE A 134 5.40 -1.26 13.99
N THR A 135 4.43 -1.91 14.64
CA THR A 135 4.45 -2.18 16.09
C THR A 135 5.69 -3.00 16.48
N GLU A 136 5.98 -4.06 15.74
CA GLU A 136 7.15 -4.91 15.96
C GLU A 136 8.46 -4.10 15.82
N ALA A 137 8.59 -3.33 14.75
CA ALA A 137 9.78 -2.49 14.52
C ALA A 137 9.98 -1.45 15.62
N LEU A 138 8.91 -0.79 16.04
CA LEU A 138 8.92 0.22 17.10
C LEU A 138 9.09 -0.38 18.51
N SER A 139 8.88 -1.67 18.69
CA SER A 139 9.06 -2.36 19.98
C SER A 139 10.50 -2.73 20.28
N ARG A 140 11.41 -2.65 19.31
CA ARG A 140 12.85 -2.91 19.54
C ARG A 140 13.42 -1.88 20.50
N ASP A 141 14.21 -2.31 21.49
CA ASP A 141 14.70 -1.43 22.57
C ASP A 141 15.40 -0.16 22.06
N ALA A 142 16.27 -0.30 21.05
CA ALA A 142 16.97 0.83 20.43
C ALA A 142 16.04 1.86 19.75
N VAL A 143 14.89 1.42 19.28
CA VAL A 143 13.89 2.25 18.58
C VAL A 143 12.89 2.84 19.57
N ARG A 144 12.42 2.02 20.52
CA ARG A 144 11.39 2.38 21.49
C ARG A 144 11.76 3.58 22.35
N ALA A 145 13.03 3.70 22.73
CA ALA A 145 13.51 4.77 23.62
C ALA A 145 13.29 6.19 23.07
N GLY A 146 13.14 6.34 21.75
CA GLY A 146 12.89 7.63 21.09
C GLY A 146 11.43 8.02 20.95
N LEU A 147 10.47 7.13 21.30
CA LEU A 147 9.04 7.35 21.06
C LEU A 147 8.34 8.05 22.24
N LYS A 148 7.44 8.99 21.94
CA LYS A 148 6.52 9.59 22.91
C LYS A 148 5.29 8.73 23.20
N LEU A 149 4.91 7.85 22.28
CA LEU A 149 3.78 6.95 22.41
C LEU A 149 4.28 5.50 22.55
N PRO A 150 3.52 4.62 23.22
CA PRO A 150 3.78 3.19 23.14
C PRO A 150 3.75 2.69 21.68
N PRO A 151 4.49 1.63 21.33
CA PRO A 151 4.62 1.14 19.96
C PRO A 151 3.29 0.88 19.23
N ALA A 152 2.33 0.20 19.86
CA ALA A 152 1.06 -0.12 19.21
C ALA A 152 0.19 1.13 18.94
N PRO A 153 -0.07 2.06 19.90
CA PRO A 153 -0.72 3.34 19.59
C PRO A 153 0.02 4.17 18.53
N ALA A 154 1.37 4.18 18.55
CA ALA A 154 2.14 4.86 17.53
C ALA A 154 1.90 4.26 16.14
N ALA A 155 1.90 2.93 16.01
CA ALA A 155 1.62 2.24 14.76
C ALA A 155 0.23 2.57 14.20
N GLN A 156 -0.80 2.60 15.05
CA GLN A 156 -2.16 2.97 14.65
C GLN A 156 -2.23 4.37 14.07
N VAL A 157 -1.60 5.34 14.74
CA VAL A 157 -1.56 6.74 14.27
C VAL A 157 -0.76 6.85 12.97
N ILE A 158 0.36 6.13 12.83
CA ILE A 158 1.16 6.08 11.59
C ILE A 158 0.34 5.53 10.44
N VAL A 159 -0.35 4.40 10.61
CA VAL A 159 -1.22 3.82 9.58
C VAL A 159 -2.32 4.80 9.19
N ALA A 160 -2.99 5.45 10.14
CA ALA A 160 -4.01 6.46 9.86
C ALA A 160 -3.44 7.66 9.11
N PHE A 161 -2.26 8.16 9.50
CA PHE A 161 -1.60 9.29 8.86
C PHE A 161 -1.23 8.99 7.39
N THR A 162 -0.76 7.78 7.07
CA THR A 162 -0.49 7.41 5.67
C THR A 162 -1.75 7.46 4.79
N ARG A 163 -2.95 7.24 5.36
CA ARG A 163 -4.21 7.40 4.61
C ARG A 163 -4.51 8.87 4.36
N GLY A 164 -4.19 9.74 5.32
CA GLY A 164 -4.24 11.19 5.15
C GLY A 164 -3.31 11.68 4.03
N LEU A 165 -2.05 11.22 4.03
CA LEU A 165 -1.10 11.54 2.94
C LEU A 165 -1.62 11.12 1.57
N ALA A 166 -2.28 9.97 1.46
CA ALA A 166 -2.85 9.51 0.19
C ALA A 166 -3.99 10.39 -0.33
N VAL A 167 -4.74 11.04 0.57
CA VAL A 167 -5.76 12.02 0.20
C VAL A 167 -5.11 13.34 -0.25
N ILE A 168 -4.10 13.81 0.49
CA ILE A 168 -3.36 15.04 0.16
C ILE A 168 -2.67 14.89 -1.20
N GLU A 169 -2.04 13.75 -1.48
CA GLU A 169 -1.43 13.45 -2.78
C GLU A 169 -2.41 13.67 -3.93
N ARG A 170 -3.63 13.14 -3.81
CA ARG A 170 -4.65 13.26 -4.87
C ARG A 170 -5.14 14.69 -5.13
N VAL A 171 -4.97 15.58 -4.17
CA VAL A 171 -5.41 16.98 -4.30
C VAL A 171 -4.30 17.87 -4.83
N TYR A 172 -3.08 17.68 -4.34
CA TYR A 172 -1.99 18.63 -4.59
C TYR A 172 -0.97 18.11 -5.61
N HIS A 173 -0.76 16.79 -5.70
CA HIS A 173 0.24 16.16 -6.58
C HIS A 173 1.66 16.71 -6.37
N GLU A 174 2.00 17.09 -5.13
CA GLU A 174 3.29 17.67 -4.76
C GLU A 174 4.07 16.75 -3.80
N PRO A 175 4.98 15.89 -4.29
CA PRO A 175 5.73 14.98 -3.45
C PRO A 175 6.53 15.67 -2.34
N ALA A 176 7.08 16.86 -2.58
CA ALA A 176 7.82 17.63 -1.58
C ALA A 176 6.94 18.00 -0.36
N GLN A 177 5.67 18.32 -0.59
CA GLN A 177 4.72 18.60 0.49
C GLN A 177 4.46 17.35 1.34
N LEU A 178 4.37 16.18 0.72
CA LEU A 178 4.15 14.92 1.44
C LEU A 178 5.34 14.57 2.33
N HIS A 179 6.57 14.76 1.85
CA HIS A 179 7.79 14.58 2.66
C HIS A 179 7.83 15.54 3.84
N ALA A 180 7.55 16.83 3.61
CA ALA A 180 7.51 17.82 4.70
C ALA A 180 6.45 17.47 5.77
N LEU A 181 5.27 16.99 5.36
CA LEU A 181 4.23 16.51 6.28
C LEU A 181 4.70 15.30 7.07
N ALA A 182 5.38 14.34 6.41
CA ALA A 182 5.92 13.15 7.06
C ALA A 182 7.01 13.50 8.08
N GLU A 183 7.95 14.38 7.74
CA GLU A 183 9.00 14.87 8.64
C GLU A 183 8.42 15.54 9.89
N ASN A 184 7.45 16.44 9.71
CA ASN A 184 6.74 17.08 10.82
C ASN A 184 6.03 16.04 11.70
N PHE A 185 5.37 15.06 11.10
CA PHE A 185 4.68 14.00 11.84
C PHE A 185 5.65 13.11 12.62
N VAL A 186 6.79 12.73 12.03
CA VAL A 186 7.85 11.98 12.72
C VAL A 186 8.35 12.78 13.92
N SER A 187 8.62 14.08 13.75
CA SER A 187 9.05 14.96 14.85
C SER A 187 8.04 15.04 16.00
N LEU A 188 6.73 14.94 15.70
CA LEU A 188 5.68 14.89 16.72
C LEU A 188 5.67 13.58 17.51
N LEU A 189 6.01 12.46 16.84
CA LEU A 189 6.06 11.13 17.47
C LEU A 189 7.29 10.91 18.33
N LEU A 190 8.38 11.63 18.03
CA LEU A 190 9.66 11.45 18.72
C LEU A 190 9.79 12.39 19.92
N GLY A 191 10.42 11.90 20.97
CA GLY A 191 10.88 12.71 22.10
C GLY A 191 12.10 13.56 21.70
N PRO A 192 12.53 14.52 22.55
CA PRO A 192 13.81 15.16 22.39
C PRO A 192 14.89 14.09 22.39
N ALA A 193 15.87 14.22 21.49
CA ALA A 193 17.02 13.31 21.47
C ALA A 193 17.61 13.21 22.88
N ALA A 194 17.83 12.00 23.38
CA ALA A 194 18.51 11.82 24.66
C ALA A 194 19.87 12.55 24.59
N PRO A 195 20.20 13.40 25.55
CA PRO A 195 21.50 14.07 25.53
C PRO A 195 22.62 13.04 25.66
N GLY A 196 23.34 12.81 24.59
CA GLY A 196 24.64 12.12 24.54
C GLY A 196 24.61 10.62 24.85
N ALA A 197 24.58 9.79 23.80
CA ALA A 197 25.19 8.47 23.81
C ALA A 197 26.47 8.52 22.95
#